data_d6271e6e9417c3ae5669bfb6b1dab088
#
_entry.id   d6271e6e9417c3ae5669bfb6b1dab088
#
_cell.length_a   1.000
_cell.length_b   1.000
_cell.length_c   1.000
_cell.angle_alpha   90.00
_cell.angle_beta   90.00
_cell.angle_gamma   90.00
#
_symmetry.space_group_name_H-M   'P 1'
#
loop_
_entity.id
_entity.type
_entity.pdbx_description
1 polymer ?
#
loop_
_entity_poly.entity_id
_entity_poly.type
_entity_poly.pdbx_seq_one_letter_code
_entity_poly.pdbx_strand_id
1 'polypeptide(L)'
;IVSITGLIGSGKTTLASQIFGLSPNSKVKMTLNGDPYSPQSPKEAIAAGVYMCPKDRASNAVVSEFDISNNLALPFFKKHSRFSFLRAKSLSQNAKNSISELGIVCQSEVDSVTTLSGGNQQKVMVGRWLAEESSVLLLDEPFQGVDIKARRDIGIQIRSTSSQRA
;
A
#
# COMPACT_ATOMS: atom_id res chain seq x y z
N ILE A 1 -3.57 -15.78 4.19
CA ILE A 1 -3.58 -14.58 5.07
C ILE A 1 -3.19 -15.00 6.47
N VAL A 2 -2.18 -14.33 7.07
CA VAL A 2 -1.73 -14.54 8.46
C VAL A 2 -2.06 -13.30 9.28
N SER A 3 -2.53 -13.46 10.51
CA SER A 3 -2.84 -12.36 11.42
C SER A 3 -1.89 -12.39 12.62
N ILE A 4 -1.26 -11.25 12.91
CA ILE A 4 -0.40 -11.05 14.08
C ILE A 4 -1.14 -10.16 15.07
N THR A 5 -1.45 -10.68 16.25
CA THR A 5 -2.20 -9.98 17.29
C THR A 5 -1.33 -9.74 18.54
N GLY A 6 -1.70 -8.77 19.35
CA GLY A 6 -1.02 -8.46 20.60
C GLY A 6 -1.49 -7.13 21.17
N LEU A 7 -1.11 -6.85 22.42
CA LEU A 7 -1.43 -5.60 23.11
C LEU A 7 -0.79 -4.39 22.43
N ILE A 8 -1.27 -3.20 22.76
CA ILE A 8 -0.62 -1.94 22.38
C ILE A 8 0.81 -1.94 22.94
N GLY A 9 1.80 -1.59 22.12
CA GLY A 9 3.21 -1.61 22.51
C GLY A 9 3.92 -2.97 22.38
N SER A 10 3.22 -4.04 21.93
CA SER A 10 3.84 -5.38 21.76
C SER A 10 4.83 -5.49 20.57
N GLY A 11 5.10 -4.41 19.85
CA GLY A 11 6.09 -4.39 18.77
C GLY A 11 5.58 -4.82 17.39
N LYS A 12 4.26 -4.94 17.17
CA LYS A 12 3.69 -5.32 15.85
C LYS A 12 4.14 -4.39 14.72
N THR A 13 3.99 -3.08 14.91
CA THR A 13 4.44 -2.07 13.95
C THR A 13 5.96 -2.10 13.77
N THR A 14 6.74 -2.34 14.84
CA THR A 14 8.19 -2.50 14.76
C THR A 14 8.57 -3.70 13.90
N LEU A 15 7.89 -4.82 14.08
CA LEU A 15 8.11 -6.02 13.26
C LEU A 15 7.81 -5.74 11.77
N ALA A 16 6.65 -5.14 11.47
CA ALA A 16 6.30 -4.75 10.11
C ALA A 16 7.35 -3.79 9.50
N SER A 17 7.80 -2.80 10.27
CA SER A 17 8.82 -1.84 9.86
C SER A 17 10.18 -2.50 9.57
N GLN A 18 10.57 -3.51 10.36
CA GLN A 18 11.79 -4.28 10.11
C GLN A 18 11.69 -5.12 8.84
N ILE A 19 10.56 -5.81 8.63
CA ILE A 19 10.33 -6.59 7.41
C ILE A 19 10.33 -5.68 6.18
N PHE A 20 9.81 -4.47 6.29
CA PHE A 20 9.75 -3.50 5.18
C PHE A 20 11.04 -2.68 5.00
N GLY A 21 12.06 -2.87 5.86
CA GLY A 21 13.33 -2.15 5.77
C GLY A 21 13.27 -0.67 6.22
N LEU A 22 12.22 -0.26 6.96
CA LEU A 22 12.15 1.07 7.59
C LEU A 22 13.05 1.17 8.82
N SER A 23 13.26 0.06 9.53
CA SER A 23 14.11 -0.04 10.71
C SER A 23 14.96 -1.30 10.62
N PRO A 24 15.97 -1.34 9.73
CA PRO A 24 16.79 -2.52 9.52
C PRO A 24 17.43 -3.01 10.84
N ASN A 25 17.40 -4.33 11.06
CA ASN A 25 17.99 -4.94 12.23
C ASN A 25 18.81 -6.16 11.81
N SER A 26 20.13 -6.03 11.82
CA SER A 26 21.06 -7.09 11.42
C SER A 26 21.02 -8.35 12.29
N LYS A 27 20.40 -8.27 13.47
CA LYS A 27 20.22 -9.43 14.36
C LYS A 27 19.03 -10.30 13.96
N VAL A 28 18.10 -9.78 13.14
CA VAL A 28 16.92 -10.52 12.67
C VAL A 28 17.29 -11.25 11.38
N LYS A 29 17.16 -12.55 11.38
CA LYS A 29 17.32 -13.38 10.17
C LYS A 29 15.95 -13.62 9.54
N MET A 30 15.80 -13.24 8.29
CA MET A 30 14.57 -13.44 7.52
C MET A 30 14.86 -14.18 6.23
N THR A 31 13.88 -14.90 5.72
CA THR A 31 13.91 -15.51 4.39
C THR A 31 12.64 -15.13 3.62
N LEU A 32 12.76 -14.95 2.32
CA LEU A 32 11.64 -14.72 1.41
C LEU A 32 11.73 -15.76 0.30
N ASN A 33 10.70 -16.60 0.16
CA ASN A 33 10.66 -17.70 -0.79
C ASN A 33 11.87 -18.69 -0.69
N GLY A 34 12.41 -18.84 0.52
CA GLY A 34 13.58 -19.70 0.78
C GLY A 34 14.93 -19.01 0.72
N ASP A 35 15.03 -17.83 0.13
CA ASP A 35 16.26 -17.06 0.02
C ASP A 35 16.48 -16.09 1.19
N PRO A 36 17.73 -15.80 1.60
CA PRO A 36 18.00 -14.78 2.60
C PRO A 36 17.41 -13.44 2.23
N TYR A 37 16.70 -12.81 3.18
CA TYR A 37 16.03 -11.52 2.99
C TYR A 37 16.44 -10.56 4.11
N SER A 38 17.06 -9.43 3.77
CA SER A 38 17.54 -8.43 4.74
C SER A 38 17.52 -7.03 4.12
N PRO A 39 16.34 -6.44 3.90
CA PRO A 39 16.24 -5.14 3.25
C PRO A 39 16.82 -4.04 4.13
N GLN A 40 17.64 -3.18 3.55
CA GLN A 40 18.22 -2.02 4.22
C GLN A 40 17.39 -0.74 3.98
N SER A 41 16.35 -0.84 3.16
CA SER A 41 15.47 0.28 2.83
C SER A 41 14.12 -0.22 2.30
N PRO A 42 13.05 0.60 2.40
CA PRO A 42 11.77 0.33 1.74
C PRO A 42 11.88 0.09 0.23
N LYS A 43 12.82 0.77 -0.42
CA LYS A 43 13.09 0.59 -1.85
C LYS A 43 13.53 -0.84 -2.18
N GLU A 44 14.37 -1.43 -1.35
CA GLU A 44 14.81 -2.82 -1.51
C GLU A 44 13.67 -3.80 -1.22
N ALA A 45 12.87 -3.54 -0.19
CA ALA A 45 11.69 -4.35 0.12
C ALA A 45 10.69 -4.34 -1.04
N ILE A 46 10.36 -3.16 -1.59
CA ILE A 46 9.47 -3.02 -2.74
C ILE A 46 10.04 -3.76 -3.97
N ALA A 47 11.33 -3.65 -4.23
CA ALA A 47 11.98 -4.36 -5.34
C ALA A 47 11.92 -5.89 -5.18
N ALA A 48 11.90 -6.39 -3.95
CA ALA A 48 11.72 -7.81 -3.62
C ALA A 48 10.25 -8.25 -3.60
N GLY A 49 9.29 -7.36 -3.90
CA GLY A 49 7.86 -7.65 -3.86
C GLY A 49 7.24 -7.66 -2.47
N VAL A 50 7.90 -7.07 -1.48
CA VAL A 50 7.36 -6.87 -0.13
C VAL A 50 6.82 -5.46 -0.02
N TYR A 51 5.51 -5.33 0.22
CA TYR A 51 4.81 -4.05 0.29
C TYR A 51 4.24 -3.82 1.68
N MET A 52 4.06 -2.55 2.07
CA MET A 52 3.52 -2.21 3.39
C MET A 52 2.52 -1.06 3.31
N CYS A 53 1.33 -1.33 3.86
CA CYS A 53 0.34 -0.31 4.18
C CYS A 53 0.51 0.07 5.66
N PRO A 54 1.04 1.26 5.99
CA PRO A 54 1.30 1.66 7.36
C PRO A 54 0.02 2.04 8.09
N LYS A 55 0.09 2.04 9.43
CA LYS A 55 -1.02 2.39 10.31
C LYS A 55 -1.49 3.83 10.17
N ASP A 56 -0.55 4.77 10.14
CA ASP A 56 -0.87 6.19 10.11
C ASP A 56 -0.98 6.71 8.68
N ARG A 57 -2.23 6.99 8.28
CA ARG A 57 -2.56 7.48 6.96
C ARG A 57 -2.07 8.89 6.70
N ALA A 58 -2.27 9.79 7.67
CA ALA A 58 -2.07 11.22 7.47
C ALA A 58 -0.60 11.61 7.38
N SER A 59 0.25 10.97 8.20
CA SER A 59 1.68 11.33 8.27
C SER A 59 2.58 10.40 7.45
N ASN A 60 2.14 9.17 7.14
CA ASN A 60 3.04 8.16 6.58
C ASN A 60 2.62 7.57 5.23
N ALA A 61 1.42 7.82 4.76
CA ALA A 61 0.93 7.08 3.61
C ALA A 61 0.30 7.92 2.51
N VAL A 62 -0.24 9.08 2.80
CA VAL A 62 -0.86 9.97 1.83
C VAL A 62 -0.02 11.23 1.67
N VAL A 63 0.31 11.58 0.44
CA VAL A 63 0.99 12.84 0.08
C VAL A 63 -0.09 13.85 -0.26
N SER A 64 -0.32 14.83 0.62
CA SER A 64 -1.42 15.80 0.54
C SER A 64 -1.36 16.71 -0.67
N GLU A 65 -0.16 16.99 -1.16
CA GLU A 65 0.10 17.82 -2.35
C GLU A 65 -0.17 17.08 -3.66
N PHE A 66 -0.38 15.76 -3.59
CA PHE A 66 -0.62 14.92 -4.78
C PHE A 66 -2.12 14.68 -4.98
N ASP A 67 -2.51 14.55 -6.24
CA ASP A 67 -3.80 14.02 -6.64
C ASP A 67 -3.93 12.51 -6.33
N ILE A 68 -5.11 11.95 -6.57
CA ILE A 68 -5.40 10.52 -6.35
C ILE A 68 -4.50 9.65 -7.23
N SER A 69 -4.32 10.04 -8.51
CA SER A 69 -3.53 9.29 -9.50
C SER A 69 -2.06 9.16 -9.07
N ASN A 70 -1.46 10.27 -8.66
CA ASN A 70 -0.08 10.29 -8.18
C ASN A 70 0.08 9.54 -6.85
N ASN A 71 -0.88 9.66 -5.93
CA ASN A 71 -0.88 8.90 -4.69
C ASN A 71 -0.95 7.39 -4.93
N LEU A 72 -1.78 6.92 -5.86
CA LEU A 72 -1.89 5.50 -6.21
C LEU A 72 -0.60 4.94 -6.83
N ALA A 73 0.05 5.72 -7.70
CA ALA A 73 1.22 5.26 -8.43
C ALA A 73 2.56 5.49 -7.73
N LEU A 74 2.58 6.21 -6.59
CA LEU A 74 3.79 6.75 -5.95
C LEU A 74 4.97 5.76 -5.86
N PRO A 75 4.85 4.52 -5.36
CA PRO A 75 5.97 3.59 -5.26
C PRO A 75 6.41 3.04 -6.63
N PHE A 76 5.56 3.16 -7.63
CA PHE A 76 5.69 2.51 -8.93
C PHE A 76 5.82 3.48 -10.10
N PHE A 77 6.19 4.74 -9.87
CA PHE A 77 6.35 5.74 -10.93
C PHE A 77 7.27 5.27 -12.06
N LYS A 78 8.27 4.43 -11.78
CA LYS A 78 9.13 3.85 -12.82
C LYS A 78 8.35 3.03 -13.85
N LYS A 79 7.31 2.30 -13.47
CA LYS A 79 6.45 1.54 -14.40
C LYS A 79 5.62 2.47 -15.31
N HIS A 80 5.29 3.64 -14.82
CA HIS A 80 4.53 4.67 -15.55
C HIS A 80 5.42 5.69 -16.26
N SER A 81 6.74 5.47 -16.31
CA SER A 81 7.68 6.37 -16.97
C SER A 81 8.30 5.76 -18.23
N ARG A 82 8.70 6.63 -19.18
CA ARG A 82 9.51 6.28 -20.34
C ARG A 82 10.54 7.38 -20.55
N PHE A 83 11.81 7.00 -20.66
CA PHE A 83 12.93 7.95 -20.77
C PHE A 83 12.90 9.05 -19.67
N SER A 84 12.62 8.65 -18.41
CA SER A 84 12.49 9.54 -17.23
C SER A 84 11.28 10.47 -17.22
N PHE A 85 10.39 10.43 -18.21
CA PHE A 85 9.13 11.20 -18.22
C PHE A 85 7.95 10.32 -17.81
N LEU A 86 7.12 10.84 -16.90
CA LEU A 86 5.87 10.18 -16.50
C LEU A 86 4.86 10.21 -17.65
N ARG A 87 4.23 9.08 -17.89
CA ARG A 87 3.19 8.93 -18.91
C ARG A 87 1.82 9.18 -18.29
N ALA A 88 1.30 10.39 -18.46
CA ALA A 88 0.01 10.80 -17.88
C ALA A 88 -1.13 9.81 -18.21
N LYS A 89 -1.21 9.31 -19.46
CA LYS A 89 -2.21 8.31 -19.86
C LYS A 89 -2.11 7.00 -19.09
N SER A 90 -0.89 6.54 -18.78
CA SER A 90 -0.65 5.32 -17.98
C SER A 90 -1.05 5.51 -16.53
N LEU A 91 -0.73 6.67 -15.93
CA LEU A 91 -1.13 7.03 -14.57
C LEU A 91 -2.65 7.12 -14.45
N SER A 92 -3.31 7.87 -15.37
CA SER A 92 -4.76 8.02 -15.41
C SER A 92 -5.46 6.65 -15.52
N GLN A 93 -5.00 5.76 -16.41
CA GLN A 93 -5.62 4.44 -16.57
C GLN A 93 -5.46 3.59 -15.31
N ASN A 94 -4.27 3.57 -14.70
CA ASN A 94 -4.02 2.86 -13.44
C ASN A 94 -4.94 3.36 -12.33
N ALA A 95 -5.07 4.69 -12.19
CA ALA A 95 -5.93 5.30 -11.19
C ALA A 95 -7.42 4.97 -11.41
N LYS A 96 -7.91 5.05 -12.64
CA LYS A 96 -9.30 4.69 -12.97
C LYS A 96 -9.63 3.24 -12.65
N ASN A 97 -8.72 2.32 -12.92
CA ASN A 97 -8.88 0.92 -12.55
C ASN A 97 -9.00 0.77 -11.04
N SER A 98 -8.05 1.31 -10.26
CA SER A 98 -8.06 1.25 -8.80
C SER A 98 -9.29 1.94 -8.19
N ILE A 99 -9.72 3.07 -8.73
CA ILE A 99 -10.94 3.79 -8.31
C ILE A 99 -12.16 2.88 -8.48
N SER A 100 -12.29 2.24 -9.64
CA SER A 100 -13.40 1.33 -9.95
C SER A 100 -13.38 0.09 -9.05
N GLU A 101 -12.24 -0.57 -8.93
CA GLU A 101 -12.10 -1.83 -8.18
C GLU A 101 -12.34 -1.66 -6.68
N LEU A 102 -11.88 -0.55 -6.10
CA LEU A 102 -12.04 -0.25 -4.68
C LEU A 102 -13.30 0.56 -4.35
N GLY A 103 -14.03 1.00 -5.38
CA GLY A 103 -15.19 1.87 -5.19
C GLY A 103 -14.82 3.16 -4.47
N ILE A 104 -13.72 3.82 -4.90
CA ILE A 104 -13.32 5.13 -4.38
C ILE A 104 -14.29 6.18 -4.91
N VAL A 105 -14.90 6.96 -4.01
CA VAL A 105 -15.83 8.02 -4.37
C VAL A 105 -15.05 9.32 -4.56
N CYS A 106 -14.92 9.75 -5.81
CA CYS A 106 -14.27 11.00 -6.25
C CYS A 106 -14.95 11.49 -7.54
N GLN A 107 -14.69 12.72 -7.98
CA GLN A 107 -15.17 13.23 -9.26
C GLN A 107 -14.21 12.82 -10.40
N SER A 108 -12.90 12.85 -10.10
CA SER A 108 -11.84 12.54 -11.06
C SER A 108 -10.61 11.96 -10.37
N GLU A 109 -9.80 11.21 -11.12
CA GLU A 109 -8.50 10.72 -10.66
C GLU A 109 -7.47 11.83 -10.41
N VAL A 110 -7.73 13.04 -10.90
CA VAL A 110 -6.88 14.22 -10.69
C VAL A 110 -7.35 15.10 -9.52
N ASP A 111 -8.42 14.71 -8.82
CA ASP A 111 -8.84 15.41 -7.61
C ASP A 111 -7.74 15.30 -6.55
N SER A 112 -7.58 16.36 -5.73
CA SER A 112 -6.70 16.29 -4.58
C SER A 112 -7.13 15.17 -3.63
N VAL A 113 -6.20 14.36 -3.17
CA VAL A 113 -6.49 13.28 -2.21
C VAL A 113 -7.09 13.81 -0.90
N THR A 114 -6.84 15.07 -0.55
CA THR A 114 -7.36 15.72 0.66
C THR A 114 -8.85 16.02 0.58
N THR A 115 -9.45 16.06 -0.62
CA THR A 115 -10.91 16.24 -0.79
C THR A 115 -11.71 14.99 -0.47
N LEU A 116 -11.04 13.85 -0.37
CA LEU A 116 -11.67 12.56 -0.08
C LEU A 116 -12.01 12.41 1.40
N SER A 117 -13.11 11.69 1.68
CA SER A 117 -13.39 11.22 3.03
C SER A 117 -12.28 10.29 3.54
N GLY A 118 -12.16 10.18 4.87
CA GLY A 118 -11.15 9.30 5.49
C GLY A 118 -11.19 7.85 4.98
N GLY A 119 -12.38 7.30 4.75
CA GLY A 119 -12.54 5.96 4.18
C GLY A 119 -12.03 5.86 2.74
N ASN A 120 -12.27 6.88 1.90
CA ASN A 120 -11.75 6.89 0.53
C ASN A 120 -10.23 7.13 0.47
N GLN A 121 -9.68 7.96 1.36
CA GLN A 121 -8.21 8.08 1.50
C GLN A 121 -7.57 6.74 1.89
N GLN A 122 -8.23 5.98 2.78
CA GLN A 122 -7.76 4.64 3.15
C GLN A 122 -7.80 3.68 1.96
N LYS A 123 -8.84 3.74 1.13
CA LYS A 123 -8.92 2.97 -0.11
C LYS A 123 -7.80 3.33 -1.09
N VAL A 124 -7.44 4.61 -1.23
CA VAL A 124 -6.27 5.06 -2.03
C VAL A 124 -4.97 4.46 -1.47
N MET A 125 -4.77 4.53 -0.16
CA MET A 125 -3.57 4.01 0.49
C MET A 125 -3.40 2.50 0.30
N VAL A 126 -4.47 1.72 0.47
CA VAL A 126 -4.45 0.26 0.26
C VAL A 126 -4.35 -0.04 -1.24
N GLY A 127 -5.11 0.66 -2.08
CA GLY A 127 -5.14 0.49 -3.54
C GLY A 127 -3.79 0.64 -4.20
N ARG A 128 -2.97 1.57 -3.72
CA ARG A 128 -1.57 1.73 -4.13
C ARG A 128 -0.80 0.41 -4.17
N TRP A 129 -1.00 -0.43 -3.16
CA TRP A 129 -0.28 -1.68 -3.02
C TRP A 129 -0.97 -2.88 -3.66
N LEU A 130 -2.30 -2.80 -3.86
CA LEU A 130 -3.06 -3.84 -4.54
C LEU A 130 -2.97 -3.75 -6.07
N ALA A 131 -2.64 -2.57 -6.60
CA ALA A 131 -2.47 -2.35 -8.04
C ALA A 131 -1.29 -3.13 -8.65
N GLU A 132 -0.38 -3.65 -7.81
CA GLU A 132 0.82 -4.35 -8.24
C GLU A 132 0.93 -5.71 -7.54
N GLU A 133 1.52 -6.68 -8.24
CA GLU A 133 1.77 -8.00 -7.67
C GLU A 133 2.81 -7.93 -6.54
N SER A 134 2.49 -8.52 -5.40
CA SER A 134 3.37 -8.61 -4.24
C SER A 134 3.57 -10.06 -3.80
N SER A 135 4.77 -10.41 -3.37
CA SER A 135 5.04 -11.66 -2.65
C SER A 135 4.49 -11.62 -1.24
N VAL A 136 4.60 -10.45 -0.59
CA VAL A 136 4.10 -10.21 0.77
C VAL A 136 3.47 -8.82 0.83
N LEU A 137 2.26 -8.73 1.38
CA LEU A 137 1.60 -7.47 1.68
C LEU A 137 1.42 -7.35 3.20
N LEU A 138 2.15 -6.42 3.82
CA LEU A 138 2.04 -6.09 5.23
C LEU A 138 0.96 -5.05 5.43
N LEU A 139 0.00 -5.33 6.31
CA LEU A 139 -1.11 -4.44 6.62
C LEU A 139 -1.08 -4.11 8.12
N ASP A 140 -0.64 -2.91 8.47
CA ASP A 140 -0.61 -2.45 9.86
C ASP A 140 -1.88 -1.63 10.16
N GLU A 141 -2.82 -2.25 10.84
CA GLU A 141 -4.14 -1.70 11.18
C GLU A 141 -4.88 -1.02 9.99
N PRO A 142 -5.05 -1.71 8.84
CA PRO A 142 -5.52 -1.10 7.60
C PRO A 142 -6.96 -0.57 7.66
N PHE A 143 -7.67 -0.83 8.76
CA PHE A 143 -9.06 -0.43 8.98
C PHE A 143 -9.23 0.68 10.03
N GLN A 144 -8.13 1.30 10.48
CA GLN A 144 -8.19 2.34 11.48
C GLN A 144 -8.87 3.61 10.94
N GLY A 145 -9.85 4.12 11.69
CA GLY A 145 -10.56 5.37 11.35
C GLY A 145 -11.38 5.31 10.06
N VAL A 146 -11.84 4.12 9.65
CA VAL A 146 -12.73 3.95 8.50
C VAL A 146 -14.10 3.43 8.93
N ASP A 147 -15.14 3.83 8.20
CA ASP A 147 -16.50 3.35 8.39
C ASP A 147 -16.64 1.86 8.00
N ILE A 148 -17.78 1.27 8.41
CA ILE A 148 -18.05 -0.17 8.20
C ILE A 148 -18.06 -0.53 6.71
N LYS A 149 -18.59 0.35 5.84
CA LYS A 149 -18.67 0.11 4.40
C LYS A 149 -17.27 0.07 3.78
N ALA A 150 -16.45 1.09 4.05
CA ALA A 150 -15.07 1.15 3.55
C ALA A 150 -14.23 -0.04 4.06
N ARG A 151 -14.40 -0.44 5.34
CA ARG A 151 -13.75 -1.64 5.90
C ARG A 151 -14.13 -2.91 5.15
N ARG A 152 -15.41 -3.08 4.82
CA ARG A 152 -15.89 -4.23 4.06
C ARG A 152 -15.31 -4.25 2.65
N ASP A 153 -15.35 -3.12 1.94
CA ASP A 153 -14.85 -2.98 0.57
C ASP A 153 -13.35 -3.31 0.50
N ILE A 154 -12.54 -2.72 1.37
CA ILE A 154 -11.10 -2.99 1.47
C ILE A 154 -10.85 -4.47 1.79
N GLY A 155 -11.60 -5.05 2.74
CA GLY A 155 -11.44 -6.45 3.13
C GLY A 155 -11.78 -7.43 2.02
N ILE A 156 -12.75 -7.12 1.16
CA ILE A 156 -13.09 -7.92 -0.03
C ILE A 156 -11.92 -7.87 -1.03
N GLN A 157 -11.39 -6.71 -1.31
CA GLN A 157 -10.28 -6.55 -2.26
C GLN A 157 -9.00 -7.24 -1.79
N ILE A 158 -8.64 -7.13 -0.52
CA ILE A 158 -7.49 -7.85 0.04
C ILE A 158 -7.66 -9.36 -0.13
N ARG A 159 -8.86 -9.90 0.13
CA ARG A 159 -9.12 -11.34 -0.01
C ARG A 159 -9.10 -11.81 -1.47
N SER A 160 -9.73 -11.07 -2.38
CA SER A 160 -9.74 -11.41 -3.81
C SER A 160 -8.32 -11.44 -4.38
N THR A 161 -7.51 -10.44 -4.03
CA THR A 161 -6.12 -10.36 -4.47
C THR A 161 -5.27 -11.51 -3.89
N SER A 162 -5.50 -11.91 -2.63
CA SER A 162 -4.75 -13.02 -2.02
C SER A 162 -5.16 -14.40 -2.56
N SER A 163 -6.42 -14.60 -2.97
CA SER A 163 -6.88 -15.87 -3.56
C SER A 163 -6.41 -16.10 -4.98
N GLN A 164 -6.08 -15.03 -5.71
CA GLN A 164 -5.50 -15.13 -7.06
C GLN A 164 -4.00 -15.45 -7.07
N ARG A 165 -3.36 -15.40 -5.90
CA ARG A 165 -1.90 -15.55 -5.70
C ARG A 165 -1.51 -16.82 -4.92
N ALA A 166 -2.48 -17.69 -4.62
CA ALA A 166 -2.27 -18.97 -3.92
C ALA A 166 -2.01 -20.12 -4.89
#